data_327701222ceb3ca6be6fb62919fdc4ce
#
_entry.id   327701222ceb3ca6be6fb62919fdc4ce
#
_cell.length_a   1.000
_cell.length_b   1.000
_cell.length_c   1.000
_cell.angle_alpha   90.00
_cell.angle_beta   90.00
_cell.angle_gamma   90.00
#
_symmetry.space_group_name_H-M   'P 1'
#
loop_
_entity.id
_entity.type
_entity.pdbx_description
1 polymer ?
#
loop_
_entity_poly.entity_id
_entity_poly.type
_entity_poly.pdbx_seq_one_letter_code
_entity_poly.pdbx_strand_id
1 'polypeptide(L)'
;FKAKYIISDAAREGRKHGHEMKSIYSPIGKPARKSYSLFPIINEAGKGFEYIEALLKASFQDGINIGDDAFLENLVIELELDWSTIKKDLNTKHWKKVLNDNVEDMYSGNCWGVPSFKITDTDDSNPFYVWGQDRMWLLKEEITKRLSKEQ
;
A
#
# COMPACT_ATOMS: atom_id res chain seq x y z
N PHE A 1 -19.93 4.24 -17.18
CA PHE A 1 -19.03 3.58 -18.17
C PHE A 1 -17.59 3.48 -17.65
N LYS A 2 -16.96 4.58 -17.20
CA LYS A 2 -15.55 4.62 -16.77
C LYS A 2 -15.23 3.61 -15.65
N ALA A 3 -16.06 3.56 -14.60
CA ALA A 3 -15.82 2.65 -13.47
C ALA A 3 -15.87 1.17 -13.88
N LYS A 4 -16.80 0.78 -14.76
CA LYS A 4 -16.87 -0.60 -15.28
C LYS A 4 -15.64 -0.97 -16.08
N TYR A 5 -15.13 -0.05 -16.89
CA TYR A 5 -13.91 -0.27 -17.65
C TYR A 5 -12.70 -0.48 -16.73
N ILE A 6 -12.54 0.41 -15.74
CA ILE A 6 -11.42 0.32 -14.78
C ILE A 6 -11.43 -1.04 -14.05
N ILE A 7 -12.59 -1.51 -13.59
CA ILE A 7 -12.71 -2.82 -12.93
C ILE A 7 -12.33 -3.95 -13.88
N SER A 8 -12.85 -3.92 -15.12
CA SER A 8 -12.56 -4.95 -16.13
C SER A 8 -11.08 -4.96 -16.51
N ASP A 9 -10.46 -3.81 -16.58
CA ASP A 9 -9.07 -3.66 -16.94
C ASP A 9 -8.14 -4.09 -15.80
N ALA A 10 -8.45 -3.71 -14.58
CA ALA A 10 -7.76 -4.20 -13.38
C ALA A 10 -7.81 -5.73 -13.28
N ALA A 11 -8.95 -6.35 -13.60
CA ALA A 11 -9.09 -7.80 -13.63
C ALA A 11 -8.26 -8.46 -14.74
N ARG A 12 -8.07 -7.81 -15.90
CA ARG A 12 -7.18 -8.31 -16.96
C ARG A 12 -5.71 -8.27 -16.53
N GLU A 13 -5.29 -7.12 -16.00
CA GLU A 13 -3.91 -6.96 -15.51
C GLU A 13 -3.64 -7.89 -14.33
N GLY A 14 -4.58 -8.04 -13.40
CA GLY A 14 -4.48 -8.98 -12.30
C GLY A 14 -4.20 -10.41 -12.79
N ARG A 15 -4.97 -10.91 -13.74
CA ARG A 15 -4.76 -12.26 -14.32
C ARG A 15 -3.39 -12.42 -14.97
N LYS A 16 -2.90 -11.39 -15.65
CA LYS A 16 -1.57 -11.38 -16.25
C LYS A 16 -0.45 -11.59 -15.20
N HIS A 17 -0.70 -11.13 -13.97
CA HIS A 17 0.22 -11.27 -12.85
C HIS A 17 -0.15 -12.41 -11.88
N GLY A 18 -1.06 -13.30 -12.25
CA GLY A 18 -1.45 -14.45 -11.45
C GLY A 18 -2.48 -14.15 -10.35
N HIS A 19 -3.10 -12.97 -10.38
CA HIS A 19 -4.14 -12.57 -9.42
C HIS A 19 -5.53 -12.70 -10.04
N GLU A 20 -6.39 -13.51 -9.43
CA GLU A 20 -7.78 -13.66 -9.85
C GLU A 20 -8.70 -12.79 -8.98
N MET A 21 -9.36 -11.82 -9.59
CA MET A 21 -10.36 -10.99 -8.93
C MET A 21 -11.72 -11.73 -8.95
N LYS A 22 -12.07 -12.36 -7.84
CA LYS A 22 -13.33 -13.10 -7.68
C LYS A 22 -14.47 -12.19 -7.29
N SER A 23 -14.22 -11.26 -6.40
CA SER A 23 -15.17 -10.28 -5.88
C SER A 23 -14.45 -9.01 -5.46
N ILE A 24 -15.17 -7.90 -5.41
CA ILE A 24 -14.63 -6.62 -4.96
C ILE A 24 -15.52 -6.05 -3.88
N TYR A 25 -14.93 -5.75 -2.73
CA TYR A 25 -15.53 -4.89 -1.72
C TYR A 25 -14.87 -3.51 -1.81
N SER A 26 -15.66 -2.46 -2.02
CA SER A 26 -15.11 -1.11 -2.11
C SER A 26 -14.46 -0.68 -0.78
N PRO A 27 -13.15 -0.46 -0.70
CA PRO A 27 -12.51 -0.04 0.52
C PRO A 27 -12.70 1.45 0.82
N ILE A 28 -13.32 2.21 -0.09
CA ILE A 28 -13.40 3.66 -0.01
C ILE A 28 -14.18 4.13 1.23
N GLY A 29 -13.64 5.15 1.90
CA GLY A 29 -14.31 5.78 3.04
C GLY A 29 -13.97 5.15 4.39
N LYS A 30 -14.98 4.71 5.14
CA LYS A 30 -14.80 4.18 6.50
C LYS A 30 -13.92 2.92 6.56
N PRO A 31 -14.10 1.91 5.68
CA PRO A 31 -13.25 0.71 5.71
C PRO A 31 -11.78 1.04 5.58
N ALA A 32 -11.39 1.83 4.57
CA ALA A 32 -10.01 2.23 4.38
C ALA A 32 -9.44 3.03 5.57
N ARG A 33 -10.21 4.01 6.07
CA ARG A 33 -9.75 4.82 7.20
C ARG A 33 -9.50 4.00 8.46
N LYS A 34 -10.33 2.99 8.70
CA LYS A 34 -10.21 2.12 9.86
C LYS A 34 -9.00 1.20 9.72
N SER A 35 -8.84 0.51 8.60
CA SER A 35 -7.68 -0.34 8.37
C SER A 35 -6.37 0.46 8.34
N TYR A 36 -6.34 1.63 7.68
CA TYR A 36 -5.15 2.48 7.68
C TYR A 36 -4.80 3.07 9.05
N SER A 37 -5.73 3.17 10.00
CA SER A 37 -5.39 3.63 11.34
C SER A 37 -4.39 2.72 12.05
N LEU A 38 -4.34 1.44 11.70
CA LEU A 38 -3.40 0.45 12.23
C LEU A 38 -2.07 0.41 11.47
N PHE A 39 -2.00 0.97 10.27
CA PHE A 39 -0.81 0.86 9.42
C PHE A 39 0.48 1.37 10.08
N PRO A 40 0.51 2.56 10.74
CA PRO A 40 1.75 3.07 11.33
C PRO A 40 2.38 2.10 12.33
N ILE A 41 1.61 1.63 13.30
CA ILE A 41 2.12 0.71 14.33
C ILE A 41 2.52 -0.65 13.76
N ILE A 42 1.78 -1.15 12.77
CA ILE A 42 2.11 -2.42 12.10
C ILE A 42 3.37 -2.27 11.24
N ASN A 43 3.55 -1.10 10.60
CA ASN A 43 4.75 -0.80 9.82
C ASN A 43 5.99 -0.64 10.71
N GLU A 44 5.86 -0.01 11.88
CA GLU A 44 6.92 0.07 12.90
C GLU A 44 7.33 -1.32 13.41
N ALA A 45 6.40 -2.27 13.45
CA ALA A 45 6.68 -3.68 13.74
C ALA A 45 7.31 -4.46 12.56
N GLY A 46 7.60 -3.80 11.43
CA GLY A 46 8.20 -4.42 10.24
C GLY A 46 7.23 -5.25 9.38
N LYS A 47 5.92 -5.14 9.60
CA LYS A 47 4.87 -5.91 8.91
C LYS A 47 4.00 -5.08 7.96
N GLY A 48 4.45 -3.86 7.62
CA GLY A 48 3.66 -2.92 6.83
C GLY A 48 3.34 -3.42 5.42
N PHE A 49 4.31 -4.06 4.75
CA PHE A 49 4.13 -4.58 3.40
C PHE A 49 3.11 -5.72 3.38
N GLU A 50 3.29 -6.73 4.23
CA GLU A 50 2.39 -7.89 4.34
C GLU A 50 0.98 -7.46 4.71
N TYR A 51 0.85 -6.46 5.59
CA TYR A 51 -0.44 -5.91 5.98
C TYR A 51 -1.17 -5.26 4.81
N ILE A 52 -0.52 -4.38 4.05
CA ILE A 52 -1.12 -3.72 2.89
C ILE A 52 -1.46 -4.74 1.80
N GLU A 53 -0.58 -5.70 1.52
CA GLU A 53 -0.85 -6.76 0.55
C GLU A 53 -2.11 -7.55 0.91
N ALA A 54 -2.26 -7.95 2.18
CA ALA A 54 -3.43 -8.66 2.67
C ALA A 54 -4.72 -7.83 2.54
N LEU A 55 -4.68 -6.52 2.87
CA LEU A 55 -5.81 -5.62 2.69
C LEU A 55 -6.24 -5.49 1.22
N LEU A 56 -5.27 -5.35 0.31
CA LEU A 56 -5.55 -5.25 -1.12
C LEU A 56 -6.15 -6.56 -1.67
N LYS A 57 -5.58 -7.69 -1.27
CA LYS A 57 -6.09 -9.01 -1.63
C LYS A 57 -7.52 -9.22 -1.12
N ALA A 58 -7.75 -8.96 0.15
CA ALA A 58 -9.08 -9.06 0.76
C ALA A 58 -10.11 -8.20 0.03
N SER A 59 -9.80 -6.94 -0.28
CA SER A 59 -10.72 -6.02 -0.97
C SER A 59 -10.96 -6.37 -2.42
N PHE A 60 -9.91 -6.71 -3.19
CA PHE A 60 -9.97 -6.77 -4.65
C PHE A 60 -9.96 -8.18 -5.24
N GLN A 61 -9.60 -9.20 -4.46
CA GLN A 61 -9.69 -10.59 -4.89
C GLN A 61 -10.85 -11.32 -4.21
N ASP A 62 -11.02 -11.13 -2.90
CA ASP A 62 -11.92 -11.93 -2.10
C ASP A 62 -13.24 -11.21 -1.75
N GLY A 63 -13.31 -9.89 -1.96
CA GLY A 63 -14.51 -9.09 -1.71
C GLY A 63 -14.84 -8.92 -0.23
N ILE A 64 -13.81 -8.91 0.62
CA ILE A 64 -13.92 -8.80 2.07
C ILE A 64 -13.93 -7.33 2.49
N ASN A 65 -14.75 -7.00 3.49
CA ASN A 65 -14.76 -5.68 4.12
C ASN A 65 -13.52 -5.52 5.02
N ILE A 66 -12.52 -4.79 4.53
CA ILE A 66 -11.28 -4.54 5.29
C ILE A 66 -11.47 -3.64 6.53
N GLY A 67 -12.65 -3.07 6.73
CA GLY A 67 -13.01 -2.31 7.94
C GLY A 67 -13.73 -3.14 9.01
N ASP A 68 -13.92 -4.44 8.78
CA ASP A 68 -14.52 -5.34 9.75
C ASP A 68 -13.56 -5.65 10.91
N ASP A 69 -14.07 -5.62 12.16
CA ASP A 69 -13.23 -5.80 13.34
C ASP A 69 -12.65 -7.22 13.43
N ALA A 70 -13.45 -8.23 13.11
CA ALA A 70 -13.00 -9.62 13.16
C ALA A 70 -11.96 -9.91 12.07
N PHE A 71 -12.14 -9.32 10.89
CA PHE A 71 -11.13 -9.41 9.83
C PHE A 71 -9.79 -8.80 10.25
N LEU A 72 -9.82 -7.58 10.82
CA LEU A 72 -8.61 -6.88 11.26
C LEU A 72 -7.90 -7.61 12.39
N GLU A 73 -8.66 -8.13 13.36
CA GLU A 73 -8.11 -8.95 14.46
C GLU A 73 -7.40 -10.19 13.92
N ASN A 74 -8.06 -10.96 13.07
CA ASN A 74 -7.48 -12.16 12.48
C ASN A 74 -6.22 -11.84 11.67
N LEU A 75 -6.25 -10.80 10.85
CA LEU A 75 -5.08 -10.38 10.06
C LEU A 75 -3.90 -9.99 10.95
N VAL A 76 -4.13 -9.25 12.03
CA VAL A 76 -3.06 -8.87 12.97
C VAL A 76 -2.46 -10.11 13.64
N ILE A 77 -3.29 -11.08 14.03
CA ILE A 77 -2.84 -12.36 14.61
C ILE A 77 -2.05 -13.18 13.58
N GLU A 78 -2.51 -13.26 12.33
CA GLU A 78 -1.79 -13.94 11.23
C GLU A 78 -0.41 -13.31 10.96
N LEU A 79 -0.26 -12.01 11.20
CA LEU A 79 1.02 -11.29 11.11
C LEU A 79 1.91 -11.49 12.36
N GLU A 80 1.49 -12.36 13.28
CA GLU A 80 2.20 -12.64 14.54
C GLU A 80 2.32 -11.42 15.47
N LEU A 81 1.33 -10.51 15.42
CA LEU A 81 1.27 -9.32 16.25
C LEU A 81 0.19 -9.45 17.34
N ASP A 82 0.39 -8.74 18.47
CA ASP A 82 -0.57 -8.72 19.57
C ASP A 82 -1.73 -7.76 19.29
N TRP A 83 -2.90 -8.32 19.01
CA TRP A 83 -4.12 -7.55 18.79
C TRP A 83 -4.48 -6.64 19.97
N SER A 84 -4.23 -7.07 21.20
CA SER A 84 -4.57 -6.27 22.39
C SER A 84 -3.81 -4.93 22.44
N THR A 85 -2.63 -4.92 21.84
CA THR A 85 -1.79 -3.72 21.69
C THR A 85 -2.19 -2.94 20.45
N ILE A 86 -2.24 -3.58 19.28
CA ILE A 86 -2.50 -2.93 17.98
C ILE A 86 -3.87 -2.24 17.94
N LYS A 87 -4.91 -2.86 18.49
CA LYS A 87 -6.28 -2.31 18.48
C LYS A 87 -6.43 -0.96 19.16
N LYS A 88 -5.48 -0.54 20.00
CA LYS A 88 -5.50 0.78 20.66
C LYS A 88 -5.37 1.93 19.67
N ASP A 89 -4.78 1.66 18.49
CA ASP A 89 -4.66 2.62 17.40
C ASP A 89 -5.87 2.68 16.47
N LEU A 90 -6.85 1.77 16.65
CA LEU A 90 -8.11 1.84 15.91
C LEU A 90 -8.75 3.22 16.10
N ASN A 91 -9.11 3.84 14.98
CA ASN A 91 -9.76 5.15 14.93
C ASN A 91 -8.91 6.32 15.47
N THR A 92 -7.63 6.14 15.77
CA THR A 92 -6.71 7.26 16.05
C THR A 92 -6.51 8.11 14.80
N LYS A 93 -5.89 9.28 14.97
CA LYS A 93 -5.56 10.18 13.84
C LYS A 93 -4.08 10.14 13.45
N HIS A 94 -3.28 9.29 14.09
CA HIS A 94 -1.84 9.20 13.86
C HIS A 94 -1.50 8.92 12.38
N TRP A 95 -2.22 7.99 11.75
CA TRP A 95 -2.08 7.68 10.33
C TRP A 95 -2.23 8.90 9.39
N LYS A 96 -2.96 9.94 9.80
CA LYS A 96 -3.12 11.14 8.97
C LYS A 96 -1.83 11.91 8.82
N LYS A 97 -1.00 11.94 9.87
CA LYS A 97 0.32 12.56 9.79
C LYS A 97 1.18 11.81 8.77
N VAL A 98 1.23 10.49 8.85
CA VAL A 98 1.98 9.65 7.90
C VAL A 98 1.52 9.89 6.46
N LEU A 99 0.20 9.95 6.23
CA LEU A 99 -0.32 10.25 4.89
C LEU A 99 0.05 11.65 4.40
N ASN A 100 0.00 12.66 5.25
CA ASN A 100 0.36 14.03 4.89
C ASN A 100 1.85 14.12 4.58
N ASP A 101 2.71 13.55 5.41
CA ASP A 101 4.15 13.51 5.20
C ASP A 101 4.48 12.84 3.83
N ASN A 102 3.82 11.71 3.52
CA ASN A 102 3.98 11.01 2.25
C ASN A 102 3.47 11.85 1.05
N VAL A 103 2.38 12.59 1.22
CA VAL A 103 1.86 13.49 0.16
C VAL A 103 2.83 14.64 -0.09
N GLU A 104 3.39 15.25 0.96
CA GLU A 104 4.38 16.32 0.84
C GLU A 104 5.66 15.80 0.16
N ASP A 105 6.15 14.63 0.54
CA ASP A 105 7.31 13.99 -0.09
C ASP A 105 7.05 13.67 -1.57
N MET A 106 5.87 13.13 -1.89
CA MET A 106 5.44 12.87 -3.27
C MET A 106 5.46 14.16 -4.12
N TYR A 107 4.91 15.25 -3.61
CA TYR A 107 4.89 16.53 -4.33
C TYR A 107 6.28 17.15 -4.46
N SER A 108 7.16 16.98 -3.47
CA SER A 108 8.55 17.44 -3.57
C SER A 108 9.30 16.77 -4.71
N GLY A 109 8.94 15.53 -5.04
CA GLY A 109 9.44 14.78 -6.20
C GLY A 109 8.71 15.06 -7.52
N ASN A 110 7.87 16.11 -7.59
CA ASN A 110 7.01 16.40 -8.75
C ASN A 110 6.05 15.27 -9.14
N CYS A 111 5.76 14.34 -8.25
CA CYS A 111 4.73 13.33 -8.42
C CYS A 111 3.41 13.86 -7.86
N TRP A 112 2.28 13.47 -8.45
CA TRP A 112 0.96 14.04 -8.11
C TRP A 112 -0.14 12.97 -8.00
N GLY A 113 0.22 11.71 -7.97
CA GLY A 113 -0.73 10.60 -7.89
C GLY A 113 -0.12 9.32 -7.33
N VAL A 114 -0.95 8.33 -7.15
CA VAL A 114 -0.54 7.01 -6.63
C VAL A 114 -0.70 5.92 -7.71
N PRO A 115 0.18 4.94 -7.73
CA PRO A 115 1.37 4.80 -6.90
C PRO A 115 2.47 5.78 -7.30
N SER A 116 3.17 6.34 -6.32
CA SER A 116 4.45 7.04 -6.53
C SER A 116 5.55 6.31 -5.78
N PHE A 117 6.72 6.29 -6.35
CA PHE A 117 7.89 5.59 -5.83
C PHE A 117 9.03 6.57 -5.61
N LYS A 118 9.74 6.42 -4.51
CA LYS A 118 10.96 7.14 -4.18
C LYS A 118 12.08 6.13 -3.99
N ILE A 119 13.20 6.34 -4.66
CA ILE A 119 14.44 5.60 -4.45
C ILE A 119 15.47 6.58 -3.91
N THR A 120 16.14 6.22 -2.82
CA THR A 120 17.24 6.97 -2.23
C THR A 120 18.47 6.08 -2.13
N ASP A 121 19.63 6.68 -1.93
CA ASP A 121 20.81 5.98 -1.46
C ASP A 121 20.63 5.60 0.03
N THR A 122 21.53 4.83 0.60
CA THR A 122 21.43 4.33 2.00
C THR A 122 21.44 5.43 3.06
N ASP A 123 21.92 6.61 2.71
CA ASP A 123 21.96 7.81 3.55
C ASP A 123 20.80 8.79 3.29
N ASP A 124 19.73 8.31 2.62
CA ASP A 124 18.59 9.10 2.15
C ASP A 124 18.92 10.23 1.14
N SER A 125 20.15 10.24 0.62
CA SER A 125 20.56 11.19 -0.42
C SER A 125 20.07 10.78 -1.82
N ASN A 126 20.25 11.70 -2.79
CA ASN A 126 19.96 11.48 -4.22
C ASN A 126 18.56 10.90 -4.50
N PRO A 127 17.48 11.52 -4.02
CA PRO A 127 16.15 11.01 -4.24
C PRO A 127 15.78 11.00 -5.73
N PHE A 128 15.27 9.85 -6.20
CA PHE A 128 14.73 9.67 -7.53
C PHE A 128 13.25 9.28 -7.42
N TYR A 129 12.38 10.06 -8.05
CA TYR A 129 10.95 9.87 -7.94
C TYR A 129 10.35 9.42 -9.27
N VAL A 130 9.36 8.52 -9.20
CA VAL A 130 8.60 8.04 -10.35
C VAL A 130 7.13 7.89 -9.98
N TRP A 131 6.25 8.39 -10.83
CA TRP A 131 4.82 8.18 -10.72
C TRP A 131 4.30 7.18 -11.75
N GLY A 132 3.45 6.26 -11.33
CA GLY A 132 2.67 5.32 -12.15
C GLY A 132 3.22 3.89 -12.15
N GLN A 133 2.29 2.93 -12.04
CA GLN A 133 2.61 1.50 -12.09
C GLN A 133 3.19 1.05 -13.44
N ASP A 134 2.98 1.82 -14.49
CA ASP A 134 3.51 1.58 -15.83
C ASP A 134 4.98 2.00 -16.00
N ARG A 135 5.62 2.51 -14.95
CA ARG A 135 7.02 2.94 -14.91
C ARG A 135 7.93 2.01 -14.09
N MET A 136 7.47 0.78 -13.80
CA MET A 136 8.29 -0.20 -13.06
C MET A 136 9.61 -0.53 -13.77
N TRP A 137 9.65 -0.45 -15.09
CA TRP A 137 10.88 -0.62 -15.88
C TRP A 137 11.93 0.46 -15.53
N LEU A 138 11.50 1.71 -15.37
CA LEU A 138 12.38 2.83 -15.04
C LEU A 138 12.93 2.72 -13.60
N LEU A 139 12.11 2.25 -12.65
CA LEU A 139 12.58 1.93 -11.30
C LEU A 139 13.68 0.86 -11.32
N LYS A 140 13.46 -0.21 -12.09
CA LYS A 140 14.44 -1.29 -12.23
C LYS A 140 15.75 -0.78 -12.81
N GLU A 141 15.71 0.05 -13.83
CA GLU A 141 16.91 0.67 -14.43
C GLU A 141 17.68 1.50 -13.40
N GLU A 142 16.98 2.39 -12.65
CA GLU A 142 17.63 3.23 -11.66
C GLU A 142 18.24 2.43 -10.52
N ILE A 143 17.55 1.40 -10.01
CA ILE A 143 18.09 0.50 -8.99
C ILE A 143 19.35 -0.20 -9.52
N THR A 144 19.30 -0.78 -10.72
CA THR A 144 20.43 -1.46 -11.32
C THR A 144 21.64 -0.55 -11.48
N LYS A 145 21.41 0.70 -11.92
CA LYS A 145 22.45 1.72 -12.09
C LYS A 145 23.11 2.11 -10.73
N ARG A 146 22.33 2.18 -9.65
CA ARG A 146 22.88 2.48 -8.31
C ARG A 146 23.73 1.33 -7.79
N LEU A 147 23.20 0.11 -7.83
CA LEU A 147 23.91 -1.09 -7.41
C LEU A 147 25.23 -1.33 -8.18
N SER A 148 25.28 -0.95 -9.48
CA SER A 148 26.50 -1.08 -10.26
C SER A 148 27.59 -0.04 -9.96
N LYS A 149 27.27 1.02 -9.22
CA LYS A 149 28.22 2.02 -8.77
C LYS A 149 28.87 1.69 -7.41
N GLU A 150 28.24 0.79 -6.68
CA GLU A 150 28.72 0.33 -5.37
C GLU A 150 29.72 -0.85 -5.47
N GLN A 151 29.92 -1.39 -6.68
CA GLN A 151 30.93 -2.42 -6.99
C GLN A 151 32.20 -1.80 -7.57
#